data_29461a9c89fd9f8a7effd42e688d1c4f
#
_entry.id   29461a9c89fd9f8a7effd42e688d1c4f
#
_cell.length_a   1.000
_cell.length_b   1.000
_cell.length_c   1.000
_cell.angle_alpha   90.00
_cell.angle_beta   90.00
_cell.angle_gamma   90.00
#
_symmetry.space_group_name_H-M   'P 1'
#
loop_
_entity.id
_entity.type
_entity.pdbx_description
1 polymer ?
#
loop_
_entity_poly.entity_id
_entity_poly.type
_entity_poly.pdbx_seq_one_letter_code
_entity_poly.pdbx_strand_id
1 'polypeptide(L)'
;VGSEMCIRDRYNVSIGVGFSAASFAQHLKTNVGSLGTGTDFTTDGNTMKASGLALGYYFVSGTSGTVCELATAKDIQIRDKNEVPEIKKDVDDNDRTVEIGQKLTYTITGKVPSTKGYDEFTYQVTDTMTEGLTFNNDVTVTIGGVDVTSAATITNNGNGFVASVNMMHYQDQIDAPVVITYTATVNEKAIQRDK
;
A
#
# COMPACT_ATOMS: atom_id res chain seq x y z
N VAL A 1 -38.40 -6.34 -48.84
CA VAL A 1 -37.06 -5.88 -48.40
C VAL A 1 -36.88 -6.43 -46.99
N GLY A 2 -36.18 -7.55 -46.89
CA GLY A 2 -35.87 -8.22 -45.62
C GLY A 2 -34.85 -7.41 -44.86
N SER A 3 -35.20 -6.98 -43.66
CA SER A 3 -34.27 -6.51 -42.64
C SER A 3 -33.53 -7.71 -42.10
N GLU A 4 -32.30 -7.94 -42.53
CA GLU A 4 -31.41 -8.85 -41.87
C GLU A 4 -31.07 -8.30 -40.50
N MET A 5 -31.67 -8.89 -39.51
CA MET A 5 -31.31 -8.63 -38.12
C MET A 5 -29.94 -9.33 -37.89
N CYS A 6 -28.86 -8.60 -37.96
CA CYS A 6 -27.56 -9.10 -37.56
C CYS A 6 -27.65 -9.60 -36.13
N ILE A 7 -27.74 -10.91 -35.96
CA ILE A 7 -27.52 -11.55 -34.67
C ILE A 7 -26.05 -11.31 -34.35
N ARG A 8 -25.78 -10.37 -33.45
CA ARG A 8 -24.43 -10.19 -32.92
C ARG A 8 -24.03 -11.52 -32.26
N ASP A 9 -22.94 -12.06 -32.72
CA ASP A 9 -22.38 -13.29 -32.13
C ASP A 9 -22.25 -13.09 -30.64
N ARG A 10 -22.93 -13.93 -29.89
CA ARG A 10 -22.84 -13.96 -28.43
C ARG A 10 -21.76 -14.97 -28.10
N TYR A 11 -20.67 -14.52 -27.54
CA TYR A 11 -19.63 -15.40 -27.02
C TYR A 11 -19.97 -15.79 -25.59
N ASN A 12 -19.96 -17.09 -25.32
CA ASN A 12 -20.03 -17.59 -23.96
C ASN A 12 -18.60 -17.71 -23.44
N VAL A 13 -18.29 -16.95 -22.39
CA VAL A 13 -17.00 -17.05 -21.71
C VAL A 13 -17.17 -17.99 -20.53
N SER A 14 -16.33 -19.02 -20.47
CA SER A 14 -16.28 -19.96 -19.36
C SER A 14 -14.89 -20.00 -18.75
N ILE A 15 -14.84 -20.23 -17.44
CA ILE A 15 -13.59 -20.37 -16.70
C ILE A 15 -13.10 -21.80 -16.89
N GLY A 16 -11.89 -21.94 -17.43
CA GLY A 16 -11.22 -23.24 -17.58
C GLY A 16 -10.63 -23.77 -16.27
N VAL A 17 -10.30 -25.05 -16.26
CA VAL A 17 -9.59 -25.66 -15.13
C VAL A 17 -8.22 -25.01 -14.97
N GLY A 18 -7.88 -24.61 -13.73
CA GLY A 18 -6.61 -23.95 -13.43
C GLY A 18 -6.61 -22.44 -13.68
N PHE A 19 -7.75 -21.81 -13.99
CA PHE A 19 -7.85 -20.38 -14.13
C PHE A 19 -7.50 -19.65 -12.81
N SER A 20 -6.62 -18.65 -12.95
CA SER A 20 -6.30 -17.71 -11.88
C SER A 20 -6.70 -16.31 -12.32
N ALA A 21 -7.61 -15.67 -11.60
CA ALA A 21 -8.04 -14.30 -11.87
C ALA A 21 -6.88 -13.31 -11.77
N ALA A 22 -5.97 -13.53 -10.80
CA ALA A 22 -4.78 -12.69 -10.62
C ALA A 22 -3.83 -12.79 -11.82
N SER A 23 -3.52 -14.02 -12.27
CA SER A 23 -2.66 -14.24 -13.44
C SER A 23 -3.29 -13.68 -14.72
N PHE A 24 -4.61 -13.74 -14.84
CA PHE A 24 -5.32 -13.18 -15.98
C PHE A 24 -5.28 -11.64 -15.95
N ALA A 25 -5.54 -11.03 -14.81
CA ALA A 25 -5.43 -9.57 -14.65
C ALA A 25 -4.00 -9.09 -14.96
N GLN A 26 -2.99 -9.82 -14.51
CA GLN A 26 -1.59 -9.55 -14.83
C GLN A 26 -1.28 -9.65 -16.34
N HIS A 27 -1.79 -10.69 -17.00
CA HIS A 27 -1.67 -10.82 -18.44
C HIS A 27 -2.29 -9.63 -19.18
N LEU A 28 -3.49 -9.18 -18.78
CA LEU A 28 -4.15 -8.01 -19.37
C LEU A 28 -3.35 -6.73 -19.12
N LYS A 29 -2.81 -6.54 -17.91
CA LYS A 29 -1.96 -5.40 -17.57
C LYS A 29 -0.71 -5.32 -18.47
N THR A 30 -0.06 -6.45 -18.67
CA THR A 30 1.13 -6.54 -19.55
C THR A 30 0.79 -6.24 -21.00
N ASN A 31 -0.43 -6.55 -21.44
CA ASN A 31 -0.89 -6.41 -22.82
C ASN A 31 -1.90 -5.24 -22.99
N VAL A 32 -1.91 -4.27 -22.07
CA VAL A 32 -2.90 -3.19 -22.08
C VAL A 32 -2.98 -2.42 -23.40
N GLY A 33 -1.86 -2.25 -24.09
CA GLY A 33 -1.80 -1.59 -25.40
C GLY A 33 -2.57 -2.29 -26.51
N SER A 34 -2.89 -3.59 -26.37
CA SER A 34 -3.69 -4.36 -27.31
C SER A 34 -5.19 -4.40 -26.95
N LEU A 35 -5.60 -3.86 -25.79
CA LEU A 35 -7.00 -3.86 -25.35
C LEU A 35 -7.83 -2.73 -25.93
N GLY A 36 -7.23 -1.85 -26.73
CA GLY A 36 -7.88 -0.67 -27.32
C GLY A 36 -7.72 0.59 -26.44
N THR A 37 -8.45 1.64 -26.84
CA THR A 37 -8.42 2.92 -26.10
C THR A 37 -9.26 2.80 -24.83
N GLY A 38 -8.64 3.08 -23.68
CA GLY A 38 -9.32 3.11 -22.39
C GLY A 38 -10.24 4.33 -22.23
N THR A 39 -11.08 4.27 -21.21
CA THR A 39 -11.89 5.41 -20.75
C THR A 39 -11.43 5.80 -19.35
N ASP A 40 -11.09 7.07 -19.18
CA ASP A 40 -10.68 7.58 -17.88
C ASP A 40 -11.87 7.73 -16.93
N PHE A 41 -11.61 7.52 -15.65
CA PHE A 41 -12.57 7.78 -14.60
C PHE A 41 -12.66 9.27 -14.29
N THR A 42 -13.86 9.75 -14.01
CA THR A 42 -14.08 11.07 -13.43
C THR A 42 -14.22 10.97 -11.92
N THR A 43 -13.63 11.91 -11.18
CA THR A 43 -13.71 11.96 -9.72
C THR A 43 -15.02 12.58 -9.27
N ASP A 44 -15.69 11.94 -8.31
CA ASP A 44 -16.92 12.44 -7.67
C ASP A 44 -16.81 12.18 -6.15
N GLY A 45 -16.30 13.16 -5.42
CA GLY A 45 -15.96 13.03 -4.00
C GLY A 45 -14.90 11.94 -3.77
N ASN A 46 -15.21 10.93 -2.97
CA ASN A 46 -14.35 9.76 -2.69
C ASN A 46 -14.59 8.60 -3.67
N THR A 47 -15.35 8.83 -4.73
CA THR A 47 -15.63 7.82 -5.75
C THR A 47 -15.11 8.26 -7.10
N MET A 48 -14.77 7.29 -7.93
CA MET A 48 -14.45 7.50 -9.34
C MET A 48 -15.49 6.80 -10.19
N LYS A 49 -15.96 7.46 -11.24
CA LYS A 49 -17.02 6.95 -12.13
C LYS A 49 -16.53 6.91 -13.57
N ALA A 50 -16.85 5.82 -14.26
CA ALA A 50 -16.87 5.76 -15.72
C ALA A 50 -18.31 5.47 -16.16
N SER A 51 -18.85 6.30 -17.03
CA SER A 51 -20.25 6.20 -17.50
C SER A 51 -20.31 6.03 -19.00
N GLY A 52 -21.48 5.59 -19.50
CA GLY A 52 -21.67 5.38 -20.93
C GLY A 52 -20.94 4.18 -21.52
N LEU A 53 -20.50 3.26 -20.66
CA LEU A 53 -19.81 2.04 -21.09
C LEU A 53 -20.82 1.08 -21.76
N ALA A 54 -20.40 0.47 -22.88
CA ALA A 54 -21.17 -0.59 -23.53
C ALA A 54 -21.19 -1.87 -22.68
N LEU A 55 -22.05 -2.82 -23.02
CA LEU A 55 -21.97 -4.15 -22.39
C LEU A 55 -20.67 -4.85 -22.81
N GLY A 56 -19.95 -5.41 -21.85
CA GLY A 56 -18.69 -6.08 -22.15
C GLY A 56 -17.87 -6.43 -20.91
N TYR A 57 -16.70 -6.96 -21.14
CA TYR A 57 -15.68 -7.16 -20.10
C TYR A 57 -14.77 -5.95 -20.04
N TYR A 58 -14.51 -5.47 -18.84
CA TYR A 58 -13.67 -4.32 -18.61
C TYR A 58 -12.48 -4.69 -17.72
N PHE A 59 -11.34 -4.21 -18.14
CA PHE A 59 -10.12 -4.24 -17.35
C PHE A 59 -9.93 -2.86 -16.74
N VAL A 60 -9.95 -2.80 -15.42
CA VAL A 60 -9.73 -1.57 -14.65
C VAL A 60 -8.33 -1.64 -14.05
N SER A 61 -7.49 -0.67 -14.37
CA SER A 61 -6.15 -0.54 -13.82
C SER A 61 -5.99 0.76 -13.05
N GLY A 62 -5.28 0.71 -11.95
CA GLY A 62 -4.95 1.87 -11.13
C GLY A 62 -3.57 1.70 -10.49
N THR A 63 -3.10 2.74 -9.81
CA THR A 63 -1.82 2.69 -9.06
C THR A 63 -1.86 1.69 -7.91
N SER A 64 -3.05 1.37 -7.43
CA SER A 64 -3.32 0.50 -6.29
C SER A 64 -3.68 -0.94 -6.66
N GLY A 65 -3.70 -1.28 -7.94
CA GLY A 65 -4.01 -2.64 -8.38
C GLY A 65 -4.79 -2.71 -9.68
N THR A 66 -5.18 -3.91 -10.06
CA THR A 66 -5.92 -4.20 -11.28
C THR A 66 -7.10 -5.12 -11.00
N VAL A 67 -8.23 -4.85 -11.62
CA VAL A 67 -9.46 -5.63 -11.50
C VAL A 67 -10.03 -5.92 -12.88
N CYS A 68 -10.51 -7.15 -13.07
CA CYS A 68 -11.33 -7.51 -14.23
C CYS A 68 -12.78 -7.63 -13.80
N GLU A 69 -13.67 -6.95 -14.50
CA GLU A 69 -15.09 -6.95 -14.19
C GLU A 69 -15.94 -7.10 -15.45
N LEU A 70 -17.08 -7.74 -15.31
CA LEU A 70 -18.08 -7.85 -16.36
C LEU A 70 -19.10 -6.73 -16.22
N ALA A 71 -19.17 -5.83 -17.20
CA ALA A 71 -20.23 -4.84 -17.27
C ALA A 71 -21.53 -5.48 -17.74
N THR A 72 -22.54 -5.42 -16.92
CA THR A 72 -23.92 -5.82 -17.24
C THR A 72 -24.77 -4.56 -17.48
N ALA A 73 -26.06 -4.73 -17.74
CA ALA A 73 -27.00 -3.61 -17.89
C ALA A 73 -27.28 -2.86 -16.55
N LYS A 74 -26.56 -3.18 -15.48
CA LYS A 74 -26.68 -2.56 -14.15
C LYS A 74 -25.38 -1.86 -13.80
N ASP A 75 -25.50 -0.83 -12.96
CA ASP A 75 -24.33 -0.19 -12.35
C ASP A 75 -23.53 -1.20 -11.52
N ILE A 76 -22.23 -1.21 -11.74
CA ILE A 76 -21.29 -2.06 -11.02
C ILE A 76 -20.46 -1.16 -10.10
N GLN A 77 -20.33 -1.56 -8.85
CA GLN A 77 -19.45 -0.92 -7.89
C GLN A 77 -18.24 -1.81 -7.65
N ILE A 78 -17.08 -1.30 -8.02
CA ILE A 78 -15.80 -1.89 -7.66
C ILE A 78 -15.32 -1.14 -6.41
N ARG A 79 -15.08 -1.86 -5.34
CA ARG A 79 -14.47 -1.29 -4.13
C ARG A 79 -12.99 -1.61 -4.15
N ASP A 80 -12.20 -0.56 -4.20
CA ASP A 80 -10.78 -0.69 -3.93
C ASP A 80 -10.62 -1.02 -2.43
N LYS A 81 -10.12 -2.23 -2.16
CA LYS A 81 -9.85 -2.68 -0.79
C LYS A 81 -8.44 -2.30 -0.34
N ASN A 82 -7.95 -1.18 -0.80
CA ASN A 82 -6.68 -0.66 -0.31
C ASN A 82 -6.87 -0.19 1.12
N GLU A 83 -6.51 -1.05 2.04
CA GLU A 83 -6.28 -0.64 3.41
C GLU A 83 -5.00 0.21 3.40
N VAL A 84 -5.14 1.49 3.70
CA VAL A 84 -3.98 2.32 4.02
C VAL A 84 -3.41 1.72 5.31
N PRO A 85 -2.16 1.26 5.32
CA PRO A 85 -1.58 0.67 6.52
C PRO A 85 -1.62 1.69 7.65
N GLU A 86 -2.37 1.39 8.71
CA GLU A 86 -2.34 2.20 9.92
C GLU A 86 -1.04 1.92 10.67
N ILE A 87 -0.38 2.99 11.11
CA ILE A 87 0.79 2.90 11.97
C ILE A 87 0.54 3.66 13.27
N LYS A 88 1.07 3.14 14.36
CA LYS A 88 1.09 3.76 15.67
C LYS A 88 2.53 3.99 16.10
N LYS A 89 2.84 5.19 16.59
CA LYS A 89 4.15 5.53 17.15
C LYS A 89 4.01 5.75 18.65
N ASP A 90 4.82 5.07 19.42
CA ASP A 90 4.92 5.21 20.87
C ASP A 90 6.36 5.54 21.27
N VAL A 91 6.52 6.18 22.42
CA VAL A 91 7.80 6.45 23.06
C VAL A 91 7.80 5.85 24.47
N ASP A 92 8.90 5.25 24.86
CA ASP A 92 9.11 4.74 26.22
C ASP A 92 9.52 5.91 27.15
N ASP A 93 8.49 6.66 27.57
CA ASP A 93 8.60 7.77 28.48
C ASP A 93 7.35 7.78 29.38
N ASN A 94 7.49 7.12 30.53
CA ASN A 94 6.35 6.87 31.42
C ASN A 94 5.91 8.10 32.23
N ASP A 95 6.77 9.08 32.45
CA ASP A 95 6.49 10.25 33.30
C ASP A 95 6.36 11.56 32.54
N ARG A 96 6.59 11.53 31.22
CA ARG A 96 6.55 12.70 30.30
C ARG A 96 7.53 13.81 30.67
N THR A 97 8.57 13.46 31.39
CA THR A 97 9.68 14.35 31.72
C THR A 97 10.96 13.78 31.15
N VAL A 98 11.77 14.60 30.50
CA VAL A 98 13.01 14.16 29.89
C VAL A 98 14.17 15.03 30.33
N GLU A 99 15.34 14.41 30.50
CA GLU A 99 16.58 15.09 30.84
C GLU A 99 17.49 15.17 29.60
N ILE A 100 18.31 16.22 29.52
CA ILE A 100 19.35 16.31 28.47
C ILE A 100 20.31 15.13 28.62
N GLY A 101 20.57 14.46 27.50
CA GLY A 101 21.38 13.24 27.45
C GLY A 101 20.57 11.97 27.65
N GLN A 102 19.30 12.04 28.04
CA GLN A 102 18.44 10.87 28.16
C GLN A 102 18.23 10.23 26.79
N LYS A 103 18.34 8.88 26.75
CA LYS A 103 18.06 8.07 25.58
C LYS A 103 16.61 7.58 25.64
N LEU A 104 15.81 7.97 24.63
CA LEU A 104 14.42 7.56 24.49
C LEU A 104 14.31 6.46 23.43
N THR A 105 13.50 5.44 23.69
CA THR A 105 13.19 4.39 22.74
C THR A 105 11.84 4.67 22.09
N TYR A 106 11.82 4.67 20.77
CA TYR A 106 10.62 4.83 19.97
C TYR A 106 10.24 3.52 19.31
N THR A 107 8.95 3.24 19.26
CA THR A 107 8.40 2.06 18.61
C THR A 107 7.30 2.48 17.64
N ILE A 108 7.45 2.10 16.38
CA ILE A 108 6.41 2.26 15.36
C ILE A 108 5.85 0.87 15.08
N THR A 109 4.55 0.72 15.25
CA THR A 109 3.85 -0.56 15.05
C THR A 109 2.85 -0.41 13.91
N GLY A 110 2.90 -1.35 12.98
CA GLY A 110 1.95 -1.54 11.90
C GLY A 110 1.64 -3.01 11.72
N LYS A 111 1.10 -3.36 10.55
CA LYS A 111 0.78 -4.76 10.19
C LYS A 111 1.25 -5.06 8.79
N VAL A 112 1.52 -6.34 8.51
CA VAL A 112 1.77 -6.83 7.16
C VAL A 112 0.48 -6.69 6.35
N PRO A 113 0.47 -5.86 5.28
CA PRO A 113 -0.71 -5.71 4.43
C PRO A 113 -0.87 -6.91 3.50
N SER A 114 -2.09 -7.17 3.04
CA SER A 114 -2.32 -8.06 1.92
C SER A 114 -1.82 -7.41 0.62
N THR A 115 -0.96 -8.10 -0.11
CA THR A 115 -0.45 -7.61 -1.40
C THR A 115 -1.17 -8.26 -2.59
N LYS A 116 -2.34 -8.87 -2.36
CA LYS A 116 -3.10 -9.55 -3.39
C LYS A 116 -3.50 -8.58 -4.51
N GLY A 117 -3.03 -8.85 -5.72
CA GLY A 117 -3.27 -8.01 -6.90
C GLY A 117 -2.16 -7.00 -7.19
N TYR A 118 -1.10 -6.96 -6.39
CA TYR A 118 0.09 -6.16 -6.64
C TYR A 118 1.24 -7.03 -7.16
N ASP A 119 2.04 -6.48 -8.06
CA ASP A 119 3.27 -7.10 -8.55
C ASP A 119 4.45 -6.76 -7.63
N GLU A 120 4.39 -5.57 -7.04
CA GLU A 120 5.38 -5.03 -6.12
C GLU A 120 4.65 -4.31 -4.99
N PHE A 121 5.13 -4.44 -3.78
CA PHE A 121 4.60 -3.71 -2.64
C PHE A 121 5.72 -3.37 -1.66
N THR A 122 6.10 -2.11 -1.63
CA THR A 122 7.07 -1.58 -0.69
C THR A 122 6.36 -0.88 0.47
N TYR A 123 6.51 -1.43 1.66
CA TYR A 123 6.09 -0.78 2.89
C TYR A 123 7.19 0.18 3.32
N GLN A 124 6.88 1.46 3.36
CA GLN A 124 7.86 2.49 3.68
C GLN A 124 7.40 3.32 4.88
N VAL A 125 8.30 3.52 5.82
CA VAL A 125 8.11 4.42 6.97
C VAL A 125 9.20 5.48 6.93
N THR A 126 8.81 6.73 7.01
CA THR A 126 9.70 7.87 7.14
C THR A 126 9.46 8.53 8.49
N ASP A 127 10.50 8.73 9.25
CA ASP A 127 10.45 9.46 10.52
C ASP A 127 11.57 10.49 10.61
N THR A 128 11.24 11.64 11.18
CA THR A 128 12.17 12.75 11.38
C THR A 128 11.99 13.30 12.78
N MET A 129 13.07 13.35 13.55
CA MET A 129 13.09 13.88 14.91
C MET A 129 13.08 15.39 14.90
N THR A 130 12.46 15.98 15.91
CA THR A 130 12.54 17.42 16.18
C THR A 130 13.96 17.82 16.58
N GLU A 131 14.26 19.12 16.54
CA GLU A 131 15.60 19.65 16.87
C GLU A 131 16.09 19.31 18.29
N GLY A 132 15.16 19.07 19.24
CA GLY A 132 15.46 18.69 20.61
C GLY A 132 15.90 17.24 20.79
N LEU A 133 15.89 16.45 19.73
CA LEU A 133 16.27 15.04 19.71
C LEU A 133 17.39 14.82 18.71
N THR A 134 18.32 13.95 19.03
CA THR A 134 19.37 13.48 18.13
C THR A 134 19.14 12.00 17.82
N PHE A 135 18.93 11.67 16.56
CA PHE A 135 18.73 10.29 16.11
C PHE A 135 20.01 9.47 16.27
N ASN A 136 19.91 8.26 16.84
CA ASN A 136 21.06 7.42 17.15
C ASN A 136 21.45 6.42 16.04
N ASN A 137 20.73 6.38 14.92
CA ASN A 137 21.00 5.53 13.76
C ASN A 137 20.96 4.02 14.07
N ASP A 138 20.08 3.61 14.96
CA ASP A 138 19.99 2.24 15.48
C ASP A 138 18.63 1.58 15.15
N VAL A 139 18.10 1.84 13.97
CA VAL A 139 16.81 1.29 13.52
C VAL A 139 16.87 -0.22 13.41
N THR A 140 15.89 -0.88 13.99
CA THR A 140 15.63 -2.31 13.83
C THR A 140 14.21 -2.54 13.33
N VAL A 141 14.02 -3.58 12.55
CA VAL A 141 12.72 -3.96 11.97
C VAL A 141 12.43 -5.41 12.29
N THR A 142 11.25 -5.68 12.86
CA THR A 142 10.76 -7.05 13.08
C THR A 142 9.42 -7.26 12.42
N ILE A 143 9.17 -8.46 11.92
CA ILE A 143 7.87 -8.89 11.37
C ILE A 143 7.48 -10.19 12.07
N GLY A 144 6.29 -10.23 12.66
CA GLY A 144 5.85 -11.38 13.43
C GLY A 144 6.79 -11.74 14.59
N GLY A 145 7.55 -10.78 15.12
CA GLY A 145 8.56 -10.98 16.16
C GLY A 145 9.93 -11.48 15.67
N VAL A 146 10.10 -11.70 14.37
CA VAL A 146 11.39 -12.11 13.77
C VAL A 146 12.12 -10.87 13.27
N ASP A 147 13.42 -10.76 13.56
CA ASP A 147 14.27 -9.66 13.08
C ASP A 147 14.50 -9.79 11.56
N VAL A 148 14.09 -8.76 10.85
CA VAL A 148 14.23 -8.64 9.39
C VAL A 148 15.01 -7.37 8.99
N THR A 149 15.74 -6.78 9.92
CA THR A 149 16.50 -5.54 9.70
C THR A 149 17.44 -5.65 8.51
N SER A 150 18.08 -6.80 8.31
CA SER A 150 18.97 -7.05 7.16
C SER A 150 18.26 -7.15 5.81
N ALA A 151 16.95 -7.42 5.80
CA ALA A 151 16.12 -7.46 4.61
C ALA A 151 15.43 -6.11 4.33
N ALA A 152 15.49 -5.18 5.28
CA ALA A 152 15.02 -3.82 5.12
C ALA A 152 16.08 -2.93 4.48
N THR A 153 15.65 -1.96 3.68
CA THR A 153 16.52 -0.85 3.25
C THR A 153 16.32 0.31 4.20
N ILE A 154 17.33 0.62 5.00
CA ILE A 154 17.31 1.73 5.96
C ILE A 154 18.27 2.81 5.47
N THR A 155 17.75 4.01 5.29
CA THR A 155 18.52 5.17 4.80
C THR A 155 18.36 6.33 5.78
N ASN A 156 19.46 6.95 6.15
CA ASN A 156 19.43 8.16 6.98
C ASN A 156 18.87 9.34 6.18
N ASN A 157 18.01 10.10 6.81
CA ASN A 157 17.37 11.30 6.26
C ASN A 157 17.57 12.48 7.22
N GLY A 158 18.79 13.04 7.25
CA GLY A 158 19.16 14.07 8.20
C GLY A 158 19.05 13.61 9.65
N ASN A 159 18.16 14.21 10.45
CA ASN A 159 17.90 13.79 11.84
C ASN A 159 16.74 12.78 11.88
N GLY A 160 16.80 11.75 11.03
CA GLY A 160 15.76 10.74 10.93
C GLY A 160 16.14 9.63 9.96
N PHE A 161 15.15 8.84 9.52
CA PHE A 161 15.37 7.72 8.63
C PHE A 161 14.19 7.47 7.68
N VAL A 162 14.48 6.72 6.64
CA VAL A 162 13.49 6.03 5.79
C VAL A 162 13.79 4.54 5.90
N ALA A 163 12.82 3.75 6.35
CA ALA A 163 12.88 2.30 6.36
C ALA A 163 11.90 1.73 5.34
N SER A 164 12.36 0.84 4.47
CA SER A 164 11.57 0.23 3.41
C SER A 164 11.71 -1.29 3.43
N VAL A 165 10.59 -2.00 3.34
CA VAL A 165 10.53 -3.47 3.30
C VAL A 165 9.64 -3.93 2.14
N ASN A 166 10.11 -4.91 1.37
CA ASN A 166 9.29 -5.54 0.35
C ASN A 166 8.33 -6.55 0.99
N MET A 167 7.04 -6.18 1.06
CA MET A 167 6.01 -7.00 1.71
C MET A 167 5.57 -8.22 0.89
N MET A 168 6.00 -8.34 -0.37
CA MET A 168 5.74 -9.55 -1.18
C MET A 168 6.36 -10.81 -0.55
N HIS A 169 7.41 -10.66 0.25
CA HIS A 169 8.10 -11.78 0.90
C HIS A 169 7.44 -12.26 2.20
N TYR A 170 6.40 -11.56 2.67
CA TYR A 170 5.76 -11.83 3.98
C TYR A 170 4.27 -12.12 3.87
N GLN A 171 3.82 -12.59 2.70
CA GLN A 171 2.40 -12.81 2.44
C GLN A 171 1.82 -14.04 3.13
N ASP A 172 2.63 -14.90 3.69
CA ASP A 172 2.27 -15.97 4.62
C ASP A 172 1.97 -15.46 6.05
N GLN A 173 2.29 -14.20 6.32
CA GLN A 173 2.18 -13.54 7.62
C GLN A 173 1.27 -12.28 7.57
N ILE A 174 0.27 -12.26 6.70
CA ILE A 174 -0.69 -11.14 6.64
C ILE A 174 -1.26 -10.87 8.04
N ASP A 175 -1.43 -9.59 8.40
CA ASP A 175 -1.84 -9.08 9.72
C ASP A 175 -0.80 -9.28 10.85
N ALA A 176 0.32 -9.95 10.62
CA ALA A 176 1.39 -10.02 11.61
C ALA A 176 1.93 -8.61 11.91
N PRO A 177 2.35 -8.34 13.16
CA PRO A 177 2.88 -7.04 13.53
C PRO A 177 4.18 -6.75 12.79
N VAL A 178 4.27 -5.55 12.21
CA VAL A 178 5.50 -4.92 11.73
C VAL A 178 5.91 -3.92 12.79
N VAL A 179 7.07 -4.12 13.41
CA VAL A 179 7.57 -3.25 14.48
C VAL A 179 8.91 -2.67 14.08
N ILE A 180 9.00 -1.35 14.08
CA ILE A 180 10.24 -0.60 13.86
C ILE A 180 10.61 0.05 15.18
N THR A 181 11.80 -0.27 15.68
CA THR A 181 12.32 0.30 16.93
C THR A 181 13.60 1.07 16.65
N TYR A 182 13.75 2.21 17.26
CA TYR A 182 14.94 3.05 17.18
C TYR A 182 15.05 3.92 18.42
N THR A 183 16.20 4.57 18.60
CA THR A 183 16.39 5.48 19.72
C THR A 183 16.79 6.88 19.27
N ALA A 184 16.49 7.84 20.14
CA ALA A 184 16.99 9.21 20.02
C ALA A 184 17.43 9.74 21.39
N THR A 185 18.44 10.59 21.38
CA THR A 185 18.98 11.22 22.61
C THR A 185 18.48 12.65 22.72
N VAL A 186 17.96 13.01 23.89
CA VAL A 186 17.54 14.38 24.19
C VAL A 186 18.75 15.31 24.22
N ASN A 187 18.73 16.38 23.47
CA ASN A 187 19.80 17.35 23.37
C ASN A 187 19.41 18.73 23.95
N GLU A 188 20.34 19.66 24.02
CA GLU A 188 20.15 20.98 24.64
C GLU A 188 19.04 21.82 23.98
N LYS A 189 18.67 21.54 22.73
CA LYS A 189 17.60 22.24 22.03
C LYS A 189 16.19 21.80 22.49
N ALA A 190 16.09 20.72 23.27
CA ALA A 190 14.82 20.30 23.87
C ALA A 190 14.31 21.30 24.92
N ILE A 191 15.20 22.14 25.45
CA ILE A 191 14.81 23.18 26.42
C ILE A 191 14.20 24.35 25.64
N GLN A 192 12.88 24.47 25.65
CA GLN A 192 12.22 25.70 25.24
C GLN A 192 12.40 26.72 26.34
N ARG A 193 13.26 27.70 26.12
CA ARG A 193 13.32 28.89 26.97
C ARG A 193 12.24 29.83 26.48
N ASP A 194 11.21 30.04 27.29
CA ASP A 194 10.27 31.12 27.06
C ASP A 194 11.06 32.42 26.98
N LYS A 195 10.92 33.17 25.86
CA LYS A 195 11.50 34.47 25.65
C LYS A 195 10.54 35.57 26.15
#